data_e8506d1a2a3f981283007009f7f9a579
#
_entry.id   e8506d1a2a3f981283007009f7f9a579
#
_cell.length_a   1.000
_cell.length_b   1.000
_cell.length_c   1.000
_cell.angle_alpha   90.00
_cell.angle_beta   90.00
_cell.angle_gamma   90.00
#
_symmetry.space_group_name_H-M   'P 1'
#
loop_
_entity.id
_entity.type
_entity.pdbx_description
1 polymer ?
#
loop_
_entity_poly.entity_id
_entity_poly.type
_entity_poly.pdbx_seq_one_letter_code
_entity_poly.pdbx_strand_id
1 'polypeptide(L)'
;GSIGESFFFFTLEYDLMRIFGSKTLESVLSKLGLKDGEVITHSMITKSLERAQQKVESHNFDMRKQILKFDDILNDQRKIIYQNRREILNTNDQSKIIEDMISDYINYLVELTIPPKKYSHEWDGNLLKEKVKDTFAIDIPASKWFDEEGVDDEEIKKRLLDEINQRYREKQHQYSAELFKFAEKRVMLFQIDKDWRDHLAAMDSLRGSVN
;
A
#
# COMPACT_ATOMS: atom_id res chain seq x y z
N GLY A 1 40.15 13.97 7.60
CA GLY A 1 40.56 13.92 6.21
C GLY A 1 41.83 14.76 5.99
N SER A 2 42.66 14.39 5.05
CA SER A 2 43.85 15.17 4.67
C SER A 2 43.43 16.49 4.02
N ILE A 3 44.17 17.55 4.26
CA ILE A 3 44.03 18.84 3.61
C ILE A 3 44.43 18.64 2.14
N GLY A 4 43.52 18.96 1.22
CA GLY A 4 43.76 18.89 -0.21
C GLY A 4 43.00 19.97 -0.93
N GLU A 5 43.48 20.37 -2.10
CA GLU A 5 42.79 21.28 -3.00
C GLU A 5 42.14 20.45 -4.11
N SER A 6 40.90 20.79 -4.50
CA SER A 6 40.25 20.21 -5.66
C SER A 6 39.91 21.31 -6.66
N PHE A 7 40.23 21.06 -7.93
CA PHE A 7 39.90 21.95 -9.03
C PHE A 7 38.79 21.36 -9.85
N PHE A 8 37.77 22.14 -10.11
CA PHE A 8 36.63 21.74 -10.90
C PHE A 8 36.64 22.47 -12.24
N PHE A 9 36.84 21.71 -13.33
CA PHE A 9 36.81 22.23 -14.68
C PHE A 9 35.48 21.90 -15.34
N PHE A 10 34.79 22.90 -15.86
CA PHE A 10 33.52 22.66 -16.55
C PHE A 10 33.37 23.66 -17.70
N THR A 11 32.57 23.29 -18.70
CA THR A 11 32.22 24.13 -19.86
C THR A 11 30.82 24.72 -19.65
N LEU A 12 30.53 25.80 -20.36
CA LEU A 12 29.19 26.41 -20.38
C LEU A 12 28.12 25.54 -21.04
N GLU A 13 28.55 24.58 -21.85
CA GLU A 13 27.68 23.57 -22.47
C GLU A 13 27.32 22.43 -21.52
N TYR A 14 27.87 22.41 -20.30
CA TYR A 14 27.54 21.39 -19.34
C TYR A 14 26.07 21.44 -18.96
N ASP A 15 25.41 20.27 -18.85
CA ASP A 15 23.98 20.16 -18.59
C ASP A 15 23.49 20.96 -17.37
N LEU A 16 24.31 21.08 -16.35
CA LEU A 16 24.06 21.90 -15.16
C LEU A 16 23.83 23.37 -15.54
N MET A 17 24.61 23.90 -16.45
CA MET A 17 24.49 25.28 -16.92
C MET A 17 23.30 25.45 -17.89
N ARG A 18 23.02 24.44 -18.70
CA ARG A 18 21.89 24.44 -19.64
C ARG A 18 20.54 24.38 -18.90
N ILE A 19 20.43 23.55 -17.85
CA ILE A 19 19.16 23.34 -17.11
C ILE A 19 18.93 24.43 -16.06
N PHE A 20 19.96 24.83 -15.34
CA PHE A 20 19.88 25.71 -14.17
C PHE A 20 20.53 27.10 -14.39
N GLY A 21 21.26 27.30 -15.48
CA GLY A 21 21.83 28.59 -15.86
C GLY A 21 20.72 29.60 -16.22
N SER A 22 20.83 30.80 -15.71
CA SER A 22 19.88 31.85 -16.05
C SER A 22 20.16 32.41 -17.45
N LYS A 23 19.09 32.75 -18.21
CA LYS A 23 19.20 33.45 -19.50
C LYS A 23 20.04 34.73 -19.41
N THR A 24 20.17 35.30 -18.21
CA THR A 24 21.07 36.41 -17.91
C THR A 24 22.55 36.06 -18.05
N LEU A 25 22.95 34.82 -17.89
CA LEU A 25 24.32 34.37 -18.02
C LEU A 25 24.74 34.42 -19.52
N GLU A 26 23.90 33.91 -20.42
CA GLU A 26 24.13 33.96 -21.85
C GLU A 26 24.28 35.41 -22.35
N SER A 27 23.45 36.33 -21.85
CA SER A 27 23.51 37.74 -22.23
C SER A 27 24.75 38.45 -21.65
N VAL A 28 25.26 38.02 -20.50
CA VAL A 28 26.50 38.56 -19.92
C VAL A 28 27.72 38.03 -20.65
N LEU A 29 27.71 36.75 -21.02
CA LEU A 29 28.80 36.13 -21.79
C LEU A 29 28.95 36.73 -23.19
N SER A 30 27.82 36.95 -23.84
CA SER A 30 27.82 37.61 -25.18
C SER A 30 28.35 39.06 -25.13
N LYS A 31 28.16 39.75 -23.99
CA LYS A 31 28.68 41.12 -23.77
C LYS A 31 30.16 41.17 -23.39
N LEU A 32 30.69 40.10 -22.82
CA LEU A 32 32.09 40.02 -22.37
C LEU A 32 33.09 39.74 -23.52
N GLY A 33 32.60 39.43 -24.72
CA GLY A 33 33.43 39.25 -25.91
C GLY A 33 34.48 38.17 -25.79
N LEU A 34 34.22 37.11 -25.06
CA LEU A 34 35.17 36.02 -24.78
C LEU A 34 35.51 35.27 -26.07
N LYS A 35 36.80 35.03 -26.26
CA LYS A 35 37.32 34.21 -27.38
C LYS A 35 37.31 32.73 -26.95
N ASP A 36 37.09 31.87 -27.93
CA ASP A 36 37.17 30.42 -27.70
C ASP A 36 38.51 30.03 -27.04
N GLY A 37 38.44 29.33 -25.91
CA GLY A 37 39.61 28.85 -25.14
C GLY A 37 40.06 29.74 -23.97
N GLU A 38 39.42 30.89 -23.74
CA GLU A 38 39.75 31.69 -22.53
C GLU A 38 39.10 31.17 -21.28
N VAL A 39 39.89 31.15 -20.20
CA VAL A 39 39.43 30.76 -18.84
C VAL A 39 38.65 31.91 -18.21
N ILE A 40 37.41 31.67 -17.91
CA ILE A 40 36.51 32.66 -17.33
C ILE A 40 36.63 32.68 -15.82
N THR A 41 37.25 33.72 -15.25
CA THR A 41 37.47 33.86 -13.79
C THR A 41 36.59 34.95 -13.13
N HIS A 42 35.48 35.30 -13.74
CA HIS A 42 34.65 36.41 -13.28
C HIS A 42 33.73 35.98 -12.10
N SER A 43 33.69 36.77 -10.99
CA SER A 43 32.94 36.49 -9.77
C SER A 43 31.45 36.27 -9.98
N MET A 44 30.84 36.89 -11.02
CA MET A 44 29.44 36.66 -11.38
C MET A 44 29.19 35.23 -11.87
N ILE A 45 30.15 34.65 -12.58
CA ILE A 45 30.05 33.28 -13.10
C ILE A 45 30.17 32.29 -11.96
N THR A 46 31.13 32.49 -11.05
CA THR A 46 31.26 31.69 -9.82
C THR A 46 29.96 31.68 -9.01
N LYS A 47 29.37 32.88 -8.78
CA LYS A 47 28.08 32.97 -8.07
C LYS A 47 26.92 32.32 -8.84
N SER A 48 26.91 32.35 -10.15
CA SER A 48 25.88 31.68 -10.97
C SER A 48 25.98 30.16 -10.86
N LEU A 49 27.21 29.65 -10.86
CA LEU A 49 27.51 28.24 -10.64
C LEU A 49 27.10 27.76 -9.25
N GLU A 50 27.48 28.50 -8.21
CA GLU A 50 27.04 28.18 -6.84
C GLU A 50 25.52 28.08 -6.77
N ARG A 51 24.80 29.04 -7.37
CA ARG A 51 23.33 29.00 -7.43
C ARG A 51 22.79 27.82 -8.22
N ALA A 52 23.41 27.48 -9.36
CA ALA A 52 23.03 26.34 -10.16
C ALA A 52 23.25 25.04 -9.36
N GLN A 53 24.39 24.91 -8.70
CA GLN A 53 24.71 23.77 -7.86
C GLN A 53 23.72 23.64 -6.69
N GLN A 54 23.42 24.74 -5.99
CA GLN A 54 22.41 24.75 -4.93
C GLN A 54 21.03 24.30 -5.39
N LYS A 55 20.61 24.68 -6.62
CA LYS A 55 19.34 24.22 -7.20
C LYS A 55 19.34 22.72 -7.48
N VAL A 56 20.44 22.18 -8.01
CA VAL A 56 20.58 20.74 -8.23
C VAL A 56 20.56 19.99 -6.91
N GLU A 57 21.28 20.47 -5.92
CA GLU A 57 21.30 19.86 -4.58
C GLU A 57 19.93 19.87 -3.93
N SER A 58 19.19 20.99 -4.01
CA SER A 58 17.83 21.09 -3.50
C SER A 58 16.90 20.13 -4.22
N HIS A 59 16.93 20.10 -5.55
CA HIS A 59 16.11 19.18 -6.35
C HIS A 59 16.39 17.71 -6.00
N ASN A 60 17.67 17.33 -5.93
CA ASN A 60 18.06 15.98 -5.56
C ASN A 60 17.70 15.64 -4.11
N PHE A 61 17.76 16.63 -3.21
CA PHE A 61 17.31 16.47 -1.83
C PHE A 61 15.81 16.20 -1.77
N ASP A 62 15.01 16.97 -2.50
CA ASP A 62 13.55 16.81 -2.52
C ASP A 62 13.16 15.45 -3.12
N MET A 63 13.81 15.03 -4.19
CA MET A 63 13.61 13.69 -4.76
C MET A 63 13.94 12.59 -3.75
N ARG A 64 15.10 12.66 -3.08
CA ARG A 64 15.46 11.67 -2.06
C ARG A 64 14.48 11.66 -0.89
N LYS A 65 13.98 12.84 -0.49
CA LYS A 65 12.97 12.96 0.58
C LYS A 65 11.63 12.32 0.20
N GLN A 66 11.23 12.42 -1.06
CA GLN A 66 10.03 11.74 -1.56
C GLN A 66 10.20 10.22 -1.53
N ILE A 67 11.33 9.73 -2.06
CA ILE A 67 11.64 8.29 -2.05
C ILE A 67 11.64 7.76 -0.61
N LEU A 68 12.26 8.47 0.33
CA LEU A 68 12.31 8.06 1.73
C LEU A 68 10.91 7.93 2.35
N LYS A 69 9.98 8.83 2.02
CA LYS A 69 8.58 8.72 2.50
C LYS A 69 7.90 7.43 2.05
N PHE A 70 8.12 7.02 0.81
CA PHE A 70 7.60 5.74 0.30
C PHE A 70 8.23 4.56 1.03
N ASP A 71 9.55 4.60 1.23
CA ASP A 71 10.28 3.54 1.91
C ASP A 71 9.88 3.40 3.39
N ASP A 72 9.60 4.51 4.08
CA ASP A 72 9.11 4.51 5.46
C ASP A 72 7.73 3.83 5.56
N ILE A 73 6.80 4.19 4.68
CA ILE A 73 5.47 3.56 4.62
C ILE A 73 5.59 2.05 4.37
N LEU A 74 6.36 1.66 3.36
CA LEU A 74 6.57 0.25 3.04
C LEU A 74 7.25 -0.51 4.18
N ASN A 75 8.16 0.13 4.89
CA ASN A 75 8.84 -0.48 6.03
C ASN A 75 7.89 -0.72 7.20
N ASP A 76 6.98 0.20 7.49
CA ASP A 76 5.99 0.04 8.55
C ASP A 76 4.97 -1.05 8.19
N GLN A 77 4.49 -1.06 6.96
CA GLN A 77 3.64 -2.14 6.45
C GLN A 77 4.34 -3.50 6.54
N ARG A 78 5.61 -3.57 6.15
CA ARG A 78 6.43 -4.79 6.24
C ARG A 78 6.53 -5.32 7.67
N LYS A 79 6.70 -4.44 8.66
CA LYS A 79 6.75 -4.83 10.07
C LYS A 79 5.45 -5.52 10.49
N ILE A 80 4.29 -4.95 10.11
CA ILE A 80 2.97 -5.51 10.41
C ILE A 80 2.80 -6.89 9.75
N ILE A 81 3.10 -7.00 8.46
CA ILE A 81 2.98 -8.25 7.72
C ILE A 81 3.88 -9.34 8.33
N TYR A 82 5.12 -9.00 8.68
CA TYR A 82 6.04 -9.95 9.31
C TYR A 82 5.63 -10.34 10.72
N GLN A 83 5.00 -9.43 11.48
CA GLN A 83 4.42 -9.75 12.76
C GLN A 83 3.26 -10.73 12.62
N ASN A 84 2.29 -10.45 11.76
CA ASN A 84 1.15 -11.35 11.50
C ASN A 84 1.63 -12.72 11.01
N ARG A 85 2.59 -12.75 10.10
CA ARG A 85 3.19 -13.99 9.62
C ARG A 85 3.85 -14.80 10.75
N ARG A 86 4.56 -14.11 11.66
CA ARG A 86 5.19 -14.74 12.82
C ARG A 86 4.15 -15.29 13.80
N GLU A 87 3.06 -14.58 14.02
CA GLU A 87 1.95 -15.04 14.86
C GLU A 87 1.35 -16.34 14.32
N ILE A 88 1.05 -16.39 13.01
CA ILE A 88 0.56 -17.61 12.36
C ILE A 88 1.58 -18.76 12.46
N LEU A 89 2.87 -18.49 12.29
CA LEU A 89 3.91 -19.51 12.37
C LEU A 89 4.07 -20.09 13.78
N ASN A 90 3.98 -19.26 14.81
CA ASN A 90 4.20 -19.65 16.20
C ASN A 90 2.95 -20.25 16.87
N THR A 91 1.76 -19.95 16.35
CA THR A 91 0.51 -20.47 16.88
C THR A 91 0.23 -21.85 16.30
N ASN A 92 -0.10 -22.81 17.16
CA ASN A 92 -0.45 -24.17 16.73
C ASN A 92 -1.95 -24.31 16.40
N ASP A 93 -2.77 -23.39 16.86
CA ASP A 93 -4.22 -23.36 16.64
C ASP A 93 -4.64 -21.99 16.12
N GLN A 94 -5.12 -21.95 14.90
CA GLN A 94 -5.51 -20.71 14.21
C GLN A 94 -6.99 -20.35 14.45
N SER A 95 -7.74 -21.17 15.18
CA SER A 95 -9.21 -21.04 15.31
C SER A 95 -9.63 -19.63 15.72
N LYS A 96 -8.94 -19.03 16.69
CA LYS A 96 -9.27 -17.67 17.13
C LYS A 96 -9.08 -16.62 16.04
N ILE A 97 -7.98 -16.70 15.29
CA ILE A 97 -7.69 -15.77 14.19
C ILE A 97 -8.76 -15.90 13.11
N ILE A 98 -9.17 -17.16 12.81
CA ILE A 98 -10.20 -17.44 11.80
C ILE A 98 -11.58 -16.95 12.29
N GLU A 99 -11.92 -17.15 13.55
CA GLU A 99 -13.15 -16.62 14.15
C GLU A 99 -13.22 -15.10 14.07
N ASP A 100 -12.13 -14.39 14.40
CA ASP A 100 -12.04 -12.95 14.31
C ASP A 100 -12.22 -12.49 12.85
N MET A 101 -11.56 -13.15 11.89
CA MET A 101 -11.68 -12.85 10.45
C MET A 101 -13.12 -13.08 9.93
N ILE A 102 -13.78 -14.16 10.36
CA ILE A 102 -15.18 -14.44 10.01
C ILE A 102 -16.09 -13.35 10.56
N SER A 103 -15.91 -12.97 11.82
CA SER A 103 -16.69 -11.91 12.47
C SER A 103 -16.53 -10.57 11.76
N ASP A 104 -15.30 -10.18 11.43
CA ASP A 104 -15.02 -8.94 10.70
C ASP A 104 -15.67 -8.94 9.31
N TYR A 105 -15.61 -10.08 8.61
CA TYR A 105 -16.21 -10.20 7.30
C TYR A 105 -17.75 -10.18 7.36
N ILE A 106 -18.37 -10.80 8.37
CA ILE A 106 -19.81 -10.71 8.60
C ILE A 106 -20.23 -9.27 8.86
N ASN A 107 -19.50 -8.54 9.71
CA ASN A 107 -19.76 -7.13 9.96
C ASN A 107 -19.72 -6.32 8.65
N TYR A 108 -18.69 -6.53 7.84
CA TYR A 108 -18.60 -5.90 6.53
C TYR A 108 -19.78 -6.23 5.60
N LEU A 109 -20.20 -7.51 5.55
CA LEU A 109 -21.34 -7.92 4.72
C LEU A 109 -22.65 -7.28 5.18
N VAL A 110 -22.87 -7.23 6.48
CA VAL A 110 -24.07 -6.61 7.06
C VAL A 110 -24.06 -5.10 6.80
N GLU A 111 -22.98 -4.40 7.00
CA GLU A 111 -22.87 -2.98 6.67
C GLU A 111 -23.13 -2.70 5.17
N LEU A 112 -22.68 -3.60 4.29
CA LEU A 112 -22.86 -3.48 2.85
C LEU A 112 -24.32 -3.69 2.43
N THR A 113 -25.02 -4.63 3.05
CA THR A 113 -26.36 -5.09 2.62
C THR A 113 -27.51 -4.54 3.46
N ILE A 114 -27.21 -4.09 4.67
CA ILE A 114 -28.14 -3.50 5.65
C ILE A 114 -27.68 -2.09 5.98
N PRO A 115 -28.02 -1.08 5.18
CA PRO A 115 -27.62 0.29 5.46
C PRO A 115 -28.24 0.80 6.77
N PRO A 116 -27.50 1.54 7.61
CA PRO A 116 -27.99 2.02 8.88
C PRO A 116 -29.22 2.92 8.71
N LYS A 117 -30.20 2.78 9.59
CA LYS A 117 -31.48 3.54 9.60
C LYS A 117 -32.45 3.26 8.44
N LYS A 118 -32.24 2.18 7.70
CA LYS A 118 -33.19 1.74 6.69
C LYS A 118 -34.08 0.61 7.22
N TYR A 119 -35.30 0.53 6.69
CA TYR A 119 -36.23 -0.53 7.04
C TYR A 119 -35.88 -1.84 6.32
N SER A 120 -36.30 -2.99 6.86
CA SER A 120 -35.93 -4.31 6.34
C SER A 120 -36.28 -4.53 4.86
N HIS A 121 -37.32 -3.87 4.34
CA HIS A 121 -37.70 -3.95 2.93
C HIS A 121 -36.73 -3.21 1.97
N GLU A 122 -35.84 -2.40 2.49
CA GLU A 122 -34.78 -1.72 1.72
C GLU A 122 -33.42 -2.46 1.80
N TRP A 123 -33.37 -3.58 2.54
CA TRP A 123 -32.17 -4.39 2.68
C TRP A 123 -31.96 -5.29 1.46
N ASP A 124 -30.70 -5.46 1.04
CA ASP A 124 -30.39 -6.27 -0.13
C ASP A 124 -30.10 -7.74 0.21
N GLY A 125 -31.17 -8.50 0.40
CA GLY A 125 -31.07 -9.93 0.71
C GLY A 125 -30.46 -10.76 -0.42
N ASN A 126 -30.60 -10.35 -1.67
CA ASN A 126 -30.02 -11.06 -2.80
C ASN A 126 -28.50 -10.89 -2.83
N LEU A 127 -28.02 -9.68 -2.60
CA LEU A 127 -26.58 -9.40 -2.50
C LEU A 127 -25.97 -10.14 -1.32
N LEU A 128 -26.62 -10.14 -0.14
CA LEU A 128 -26.15 -10.89 1.02
C LEU A 128 -26.03 -12.39 0.71
N LYS A 129 -27.08 -12.98 0.11
CA LYS A 129 -27.09 -14.39 -0.28
C LYS A 129 -25.98 -14.72 -1.26
N GLU A 130 -25.78 -13.89 -2.30
CA GLU A 130 -24.71 -14.06 -3.28
C GLU A 130 -23.34 -14.05 -2.63
N LYS A 131 -23.04 -13.03 -1.83
CA LYS A 131 -21.73 -12.88 -1.17
C LYS A 131 -21.42 -14.00 -0.19
N VAL A 132 -22.41 -14.43 0.61
CA VAL A 132 -22.23 -15.56 1.53
C VAL A 132 -22.00 -16.87 0.75
N LYS A 133 -22.73 -17.07 -0.34
CA LYS A 133 -22.56 -18.26 -1.19
C LYS A 133 -21.17 -18.29 -1.85
N ASP A 134 -20.73 -17.15 -2.37
CA ASP A 134 -19.43 -17.04 -3.04
C ASP A 134 -18.25 -17.27 -2.08
N THR A 135 -18.36 -16.76 -0.83
CA THR A 135 -17.27 -16.84 0.12
C THR A 135 -17.27 -18.13 0.94
N PHE A 136 -18.44 -18.54 1.45
CA PHE A 136 -18.55 -19.67 2.37
C PHE A 136 -19.15 -20.94 1.75
N ALA A 137 -19.64 -20.86 0.52
CA ALA A 137 -20.37 -21.93 -0.16
C ALA A 137 -21.60 -22.39 0.64
N ILE A 138 -22.32 -21.44 1.26
CA ILE A 138 -23.54 -21.65 2.04
C ILE A 138 -24.69 -20.93 1.32
N ASP A 139 -25.81 -21.61 1.20
CA ASP A 139 -27.04 -21.02 0.64
C ASP A 139 -27.98 -20.63 1.78
N ILE A 140 -28.07 -19.33 2.08
CA ILE A 140 -28.90 -18.79 3.15
C ILE A 140 -30.22 -18.24 2.61
N PRO A 141 -31.32 -18.34 3.38
CA PRO A 141 -32.61 -17.77 3.00
C PRO A 141 -32.72 -16.29 3.42
N ALA A 142 -31.76 -15.43 2.99
CA ALA A 142 -31.62 -14.05 3.44
C ALA A 142 -32.94 -13.24 3.32
N SER A 143 -33.65 -13.37 2.19
CA SER A 143 -34.93 -12.67 1.99
C SER A 143 -36.00 -13.06 3.02
N LYS A 144 -36.05 -14.34 3.42
CA LYS A 144 -36.98 -14.78 4.45
C LYS A 144 -36.64 -14.21 5.82
N TRP A 145 -35.35 -14.12 6.13
CA TRP A 145 -34.88 -13.53 7.39
C TRP A 145 -35.23 -12.04 7.49
N PHE A 146 -35.21 -11.33 6.36
CA PHE A 146 -35.54 -9.90 6.32
C PHE A 146 -37.04 -9.62 6.44
N ASP A 147 -37.86 -10.60 6.05
CA ASP A 147 -39.35 -10.51 6.14
C ASP A 147 -39.88 -10.83 7.55
N GLU A 148 -39.03 -11.32 8.46
CA GLU A 148 -39.41 -11.64 9.83
C GLU A 148 -39.56 -10.37 10.68
N GLU A 149 -40.70 -10.29 11.44
CA GLU A 149 -40.93 -9.14 12.34
C GLU A 149 -39.91 -9.09 13.49
N GLY A 150 -39.31 -7.94 13.70
CA GLY A 150 -38.39 -7.70 14.85
C GLY A 150 -36.96 -8.17 14.64
N VAL A 151 -36.60 -8.59 13.42
CA VAL A 151 -35.21 -8.91 13.08
C VAL A 151 -34.44 -7.63 12.84
N ASP A 152 -33.34 -7.47 13.55
CA ASP A 152 -32.38 -6.40 13.41
C ASP A 152 -31.04 -6.89 12.77
N ASP A 153 -30.15 -5.98 12.56
CA ASP A 153 -28.82 -6.28 11.99
C ASP A 153 -27.98 -7.19 12.91
N GLU A 154 -28.14 -7.09 14.22
CA GLU A 154 -27.43 -7.93 15.18
C GLU A 154 -27.92 -9.39 15.15
N GLU A 155 -29.23 -9.58 14.99
CA GLU A 155 -29.80 -10.93 14.82
C GLU A 155 -29.34 -11.56 13.50
N ILE A 156 -29.26 -10.78 12.42
CA ILE A 156 -28.70 -11.26 11.14
C ILE A 156 -27.23 -11.65 11.28
N LYS A 157 -26.42 -10.84 11.93
CA LYS A 157 -25.00 -11.18 12.22
C LYS A 157 -24.89 -12.50 12.98
N LYS A 158 -25.70 -12.67 14.01
CA LYS A 158 -25.70 -13.90 14.82
C LYS A 158 -26.08 -15.12 14.00
N ARG A 159 -27.15 -15.05 13.20
CA ARG A 159 -27.57 -16.16 12.32
C ARG A 159 -26.49 -16.51 11.30
N LEU A 160 -25.87 -15.53 10.70
CA LEU A 160 -24.73 -15.74 9.78
C LEU A 160 -23.57 -16.43 10.47
N LEU A 161 -23.20 -15.97 11.68
CA LEU A 161 -22.12 -16.56 12.45
C LEU A 161 -22.40 -18.02 12.82
N ASP A 162 -23.63 -18.32 13.22
CA ASP A 162 -24.05 -19.68 13.56
C ASP A 162 -23.99 -20.62 12.36
N GLU A 163 -24.54 -20.22 11.20
CA GLU A 163 -24.48 -21.00 9.96
C GLU A 163 -23.05 -21.24 9.46
N ILE A 164 -22.22 -20.21 9.49
CA ILE A 164 -20.82 -20.30 9.05
C ILE A 164 -20.02 -21.20 10.00
N ASN A 165 -20.20 -21.05 11.33
CA ASN A 165 -19.53 -21.86 12.32
C ASN A 165 -19.98 -23.33 12.24
N GLN A 166 -21.25 -23.59 11.98
CA GLN A 166 -21.72 -24.95 11.76
C GLN A 166 -21.02 -25.57 10.55
N ARG A 167 -20.97 -24.86 9.43
CA ARG A 167 -20.30 -25.34 8.21
C ARG A 167 -18.80 -25.56 8.41
N TYR A 168 -18.18 -24.70 9.17
CA TYR A 168 -16.77 -24.82 9.51
C TYR A 168 -16.50 -26.10 10.35
N ARG A 169 -17.33 -26.37 11.37
CA ARG A 169 -17.25 -27.59 12.20
C ARG A 169 -17.50 -28.85 11.37
N GLU A 170 -18.46 -28.85 10.46
CA GLU A 170 -18.71 -29.96 9.56
C GLU A 170 -17.47 -30.31 8.73
N LYS A 171 -16.79 -29.27 8.18
CA LYS A 171 -15.54 -29.46 7.45
C LYS A 171 -14.44 -30.01 8.36
N GLN A 172 -14.30 -29.49 9.59
CA GLN A 172 -13.31 -30.02 10.53
C GLN A 172 -13.52 -31.51 10.82
N HIS A 173 -14.79 -31.96 10.95
CA HIS A 173 -15.11 -33.37 11.20
C HIS A 173 -14.83 -34.30 10.01
N GLN A 174 -14.79 -33.77 8.78
CA GLN A 174 -14.48 -34.56 7.58
C GLN A 174 -13.01 -34.95 7.46
N TYR A 175 -12.12 -34.23 8.14
CA TYR A 175 -10.67 -34.41 8.07
C TYR A 175 -10.11 -34.68 9.48
N SER A 176 -8.86 -35.17 9.56
CA SER A 176 -8.20 -35.21 10.86
C SER A 176 -7.90 -33.79 11.35
N ALA A 177 -8.03 -33.56 12.65
CA ALA A 177 -7.79 -32.23 13.24
C ALA A 177 -6.38 -31.68 12.93
N GLU A 178 -5.39 -32.54 12.88
CA GLU A 178 -4.00 -32.18 12.57
C GLU A 178 -3.86 -31.72 11.10
N LEU A 179 -4.47 -32.48 10.19
CA LEU A 179 -4.43 -32.14 8.77
C LEU A 179 -5.16 -30.83 8.48
N PHE A 180 -6.30 -30.62 9.14
CA PHE A 180 -7.09 -29.42 8.98
C PHE A 180 -6.32 -28.17 9.47
N LYS A 181 -5.76 -28.21 10.68
CA LYS A 181 -4.93 -27.13 11.24
C LYS A 181 -3.70 -26.85 10.39
N PHE A 182 -3.06 -27.88 9.86
CA PHE A 182 -1.94 -27.73 8.94
C PHE A 182 -2.36 -27.01 7.66
N ALA A 183 -3.50 -27.40 7.06
CA ALA A 183 -4.03 -26.80 5.85
C ALA A 183 -4.38 -25.30 6.08
N GLU A 184 -5.08 -24.98 7.17
CA GLU A 184 -5.40 -23.60 7.55
C GLU A 184 -4.17 -22.71 7.64
N LYS A 185 -3.19 -23.15 8.43
CA LYS A 185 -1.92 -22.44 8.59
C LYS A 185 -1.23 -22.20 7.25
N ARG A 186 -1.21 -23.21 6.39
CA ARG A 186 -0.56 -23.15 5.08
C ARG A 186 -1.29 -22.20 4.13
N VAL A 187 -2.62 -22.22 4.11
CA VAL A 187 -3.45 -21.32 3.28
C VAL A 187 -3.27 -19.88 3.73
N MET A 188 -3.32 -19.62 5.04
CA MET A 188 -3.12 -18.26 5.58
C MET A 188 -1.74 -17.70 5.22
N LEU A 189 -0.68 -18.47 5.40
CA LEU A 189 0.68 -18.05 5.04
C LEU A 189 0.81 -17.80 3.53
N PHE A 190 0.24 -18.69 2.72
CA PHE A 190 0.27 -18.54 1.27
C PHE A 190 -0.45 -17.26 0.83
N GLN A 191 -1.63 -16.99 1.42
CA GLN A 191 -2.42 -15.80 1.07
C GLN A 191 -1.70 -14.51 1.47
N ILE A 192 -1.16 -14.44 2.70
CA ILE A 192 -0.38 -13.26 3.15
C ILE A 192 0.82 -13.03 2.23
N ASP A 193 1.57 -14.10 1.89
CA ASP A 193 2.74 -13.98 1.04
C ASP A 193 2.38 -13.56 -0.40
N LYS A 194 1.22 -13.99 -0.89
CA LYS A 194 0.70 -13.59 -2.19
C LYS A 194 0.27 -12.13 -2.19
N ASP A 195 -0.61 -11.74 -1.27
CA ASP A 195 -1.15 -10.38 -1.20
C ASP A 195 -0.04 -9.35 -0.94
N TRP A 196 0.95 -9.70 -0.13
CA TRP A 196 2.12 -8.84 0.08
C TRP A 196 2.94 -8.63 -1.19
N ARG A 197 3.18 -9.66 -1.99
CA ARG A 197 3.87 -9.52 -3.28
C ARG A 197 3.08 -8.66 -4.26
N ASP A 198 1.76 -8.88 -4.35
CA ASP A 198 0.88 -8.13 -5.24
C ASP A 198 0.84 -6.65 -4.81
N HIS A 199 0.79 -6.40 -3.49
CA HIS A 199 0.87 -5.04 -2.93
C HIS A 199 2.20 -4.35 -3.25
N LEU A 200 3.33 -5.04 -3.09
CA LEU A 200 4.65 -4.48 -3.45
C LEU A 200 4.74 -4.12 -4.94
N ALA A 201 4.21 -4.97 -5.82
CA ALA A 201 4.17 -4.70 -7.26
C ALA A 201 3.29 -3.47 -7.57
N ALA A 202 2.13 -3.34 -6.91
CA ALA A 202 1.26 -2.17 -7.06
C ALA A 202 1.93 -0.88 -6.56
N MET A 203 2.63 -0.93 -5.43
CA MET A 203 3.38 0.21 -4.88
C MET A 203 4.55 0.62 -5.77
N ASP A 204 5.25 -0.33 -6.38
CA ASP A 204 6.34 -0.04 -7.31
C ASP A 204 5.82 0.62 -8.60
N SER A 205 4.68 0.14 -9.12
CA SER A 205 3.99 0.76 -10.25
C SER A 205 3.54 2.20 -9.92
N LEU A 206 2.97 2.41 -8.73
CA LEU A 206 2.57 3.75 -8.28
C LEU A 206 3.78 4.69 -8.20
N ARG A 207 4.89 4.23 -7.62
CA ARG A 207 6.14 4.99 -7.54
C ARG A 207 6.64 5.40 -8.93
N GLY A 208 6.56 4.49 -9.91
CA GLY A 208 6.95 4.77 -11.30
C GLY A 208 6.03 5.77 -12.01
N SER A 209 4.78 5.90 -11.60
CA SER A 209 3.80 6.82 -12.22
C SER A 209 3.85 8.25 -11.65
N VAL A 210 4.48 8.45 -10.50
CA VAL A 210 4.57 9.75 -9.80
C VAL A 210 5.89 10.48 -10.09
N ASN A 211 6.84 9.83 -10.78
CA ASN A 211 8.13 10.42 -11.16
C ASN A 211 8.11 11.08 -12.53
#